data_7a4d8e1c419de13f60ed623d84b49605
#
_entry.id   7a4d8e1c419de13f60ed623d84b49605
#
_cell.length_a   1.000
_cell.length_b   1.000
_cell.length_c   1.000
_cell.angle_alpha   90.00
_cell.angle_beta   90.00
_cell.angle_gamma   90.00
#
_symmetry.space_group_name_H-M   'P 1'
#
loop_
_entity.id
_entity.type
_entity.pdbx_description
1 polymer ?
#
loop_
_entity_poly.entity_id
_entity_poly.type
_entity_poly.pdbx_seq_one_letter_code
_entity_poly.pdbx_strand_id
1 'polypeptide(L)'
;MRYHTHLGLFILAALLLAACAGPRNLPVSPTPIPTLVPATEPATLPGAAATQSFTILSYPAQSPSAMRGQPLYQTHCASCHGEDGQGVVPGARNFNDLDYMRGENPAFFYEAVSEGRGDMPSFQDKLSSDERWDVVFYVWRFSTNADNLALGKNIYEANCAACHGEDGTGKVLGAADFTDLRLVDDRAPRDFYLTVTQGKGSMPAWQGRLSQDERWAVIDYLRTFSYDPTLPEDTLAETVPEVTPTEAGCPSGDTSQSNPFAWDDSNAATAGQIIYTQNCSMCHGVDGSGSLPGAPDFTTAEFNADLHQNAVELFCIVAEGINSMPAWNKTLSVEQMWQVLTYIGTFGN
;
A
#
# COMPACT_ATOMS: atom_id res chain seq x y z
N MET A 1 49.09 45.81 -37.48
CA MET A 1 50.36 45.13 -37.82
C MET A 1 50.22 43.63 -37.63
N ARG A 2 50.48 42.89 -38.77
CA ARG A 2 50.73 41.46 -38.92
C ARG A 2 49.56 40.54 -38.54
N TYR A 3 48.74 39.97 -39.45
CA TYR A 3 48.90 38.93 -40.52
C TYR A 3 49.58 37.65 -40.08
N HIS A 4 48.87 36.54 -40.16
CA HIS A 4 49.18 35.28 -40.80
C HIS A 4 47.93 34.39 -40.67
N THR A 5 47.15 34.08 -41.65
CA THR A 5 47.20 33.30 -42.92
C THR A 5 47.56 31.82 -42.75
N HIS A 6 46.61 31.03 -43.35
CA HIS A 6 46.72 29.70 -43.96
C HIS A 6 46.60 28.51 -43.02
N LEU A 7 45.87 27.45 -43.31
CA LEU A 7 45.88 26.63 -44.53
C LEU A 7 44.66 25.73 -44.55
N GLY A 8 44.03 25.64 -45.67
CA GLY A 8 42.93 24.74 -45.94
C GLY A 8 43.40 23.30 -46.17
N LEU A 9 42.53 22.35 -45.96
CA LEU A 9 42.70 21.01 -46.50
C LEU A 9 41.33 20.51 -47.01
N PHE A 10 41.21 20.48 -48.35
CA PHE A 10 40.19 19.80 -49.07
C PHE A 10 40.36 18.29 -48.89
N ILE A 11 39.37 17.58 -48.42
CA ILE A 11 39.29 16.13 -48.55
C ILE A 11 38.06 15.78 -49.41
N LEU A 12 38.37 15.17 -50.47
CA LEU A 12 37.53 14.69 -51.58
C LEU A 12 36.46 13.72 -51.12
N ALA A 13 35.21 13.99 -51.52
CA ALA A 13 34.11 13.06 -51.38
C ALA A 13 34.21 11.95 -52.42
N ALA A 14 34.40 10.74 -52.00
CA ALA A 14 34.22 9.54 -52.83
C ALA A 14 32.79 8.99 -52.63
N LEU A 15 31.91 9.19 -53.60
CA LEU A 15 30.60 8.55 -53.73
C LEU A 15 30.81 7.07 -54.02
N LEU A 16 30.52 6.20 -53.11
CA LEU A 16 30.30 4.77 -53.37
C LEU A 16 28.79 4.54 -53.52
N LEU A 17 28.37 4.36 -54.74
CA LEU A 17 27.07 3.82 -55.12
C LEU A 17 27.02 2.33 -54.71
N ALA A 18 26.34 2.02 -53.60
CA ALA A 18 25.96 0.66 -53.27
C ALA A 18 24.64 0.34 -53.96
N ALA A 19 24.67 -0.49 -54.95
CA ALA A 19 23.51 -1.00 -55.68
C ALA A 19 22.63 -1.83 -54.73
N CYS A 20 21.34 -1.48 -54.65
CA CYS A 20 20.31 -2.29 -53.98
C CYS A 20 20.12 -3.59 -54.77
N ALA A 21 20.66 -4.70 -54.27
CA ALA A 21 20.27 -6.04 -54.69
C ALA A 21 19.06 -6.43 -53.84
N GLY A 22 17.88 -6.44 -54.42
CA GLY A 22 16.66 -6.94 -53.81
C GLY A 22 16.75 -8.44 -53.48
N PRO A 23 15.96 -8.92 -52.53
CA PRO A 23 15.97 -10.31 -52.14
C PRO A 23 15.55 -11.21 -53.30
N ARG A 24 16.44 -12.17 -53.64
CA ARG A 24 16.11 -13.22 -54.64
C ARG A 24 15.07 -14.15 -54.00
N ASN A 25 13.88 -14.23 -54.60
CA ASN A 25 12.93 -15.27 -54.31
C ASN A 25 13.52 -16.63 -54.69
N LEU A 26 13.95 -17.38 -53.69
CA LEU A 26 14.27 -18.79 -53.86
C LEU A 26 12.96 -19.58 -53.95
N PRO A 27 12.84 -20.54 -54.87
CA PRO A 27 11.64 -21.38 -54.93
C PRO A 27 11.52 -22.21 -53.67
N VAL A 28 10.42 -22.01 -52.95
CA VAL A 28 10.06 -22.83 -51.80
C VAL A 28 9.62 -24.18 -52.31
N SER A 29 10.41 -25.23 -52.08
CA SER A 29 9.97 -26.60 -52.31
C SER A 29 8.77 -26.90 -51.42
N PRO A 30 7.69 -27.49 -51.95
CA PRO A 30 6.55 -27.87 -51.14
C PRO A 30 6.99 -28.93 -50.11
N THR A 31 6.82 -28.62 -48.86
CA THR A 31 6.99 -29.57 -47.77
C THR A 31 5.97 -30.69 -47.91
N PRO A 32 6.36 -31.97 -47.91
CA PRO A 32 5.39 -33.04 -48.00
C PRO A 32 4.41 -33.01 -46.83
N ILE A 33 3.13 -33.05 -47.11
CA ILE A 33 2.07 -33.16 -46.11
C ILE A 33 2.28 -34.51 -45.41
N PRO A 34 2.41 -34.52 -44.05
CA PRO A 34 2.53 -35.76 -43.31
C PRO A 34 1.25 -36.60 -43.56
N THR A 35 1.44 -37.81 -44.04
CA THR A 35 0.38 -38.80 -44.18
C THR A 35 -0.15 -39.11 -42.77
N LEU A 36 -1.44 -38.88 -42.56
CA LEU A 36 -2.13 -39.27 -41.32
C LEU A 36 -2.00 -40.79 -41.16
N VAL A 37 -1.20 -41.18 -40.20
CA VAL A 37 -1.16 -42.56 -39.71
C VAL A 37 -2.47 -42.81 -38.97
N PRO A 38 -3.21 -43.89 -39.20
CA PRO A 38 -4.41 -44.18 -38.44
C PRO A 38 -4.06 -44.27 -36.97
N ALA A 39 -4.83 -43.59 -36.12
CA ALA A 39 -4.64 -43.58 -34.69
C ALA A 39 -4.71 -45.02 -34.15
N THR A 40 -3.58 -45.50 -33.62
CA THR A 40 -3.55 -46.72 -32.80
C THR A 40 -4.42 -46.45 -31.58
N GLU A 41 -5.28 -47.42 -31.25
CA GLU A 41 -6.15 -47.33 -30.04
C GLU A 41 -5.37 -46.80 -28.83
N PRO A 42 -5.99 -45.87 -28.05
CA PRO A 42 -5.31 -45.39 -26.86
C PRO A 42 -5.11 -46.50 -25.85
N ALA A 43 -3.86 -46.75 -25.52
CA ALA A 43 -3.53 -47.62 -24.38
C ALA A 43 -4.24 -47.07 -23.13
N THR A 44 -5.04 -47.91 -22.52
CA THR A 44 -5.69 -47.68 -21.22
C THR A 44 -4.62 -47.36 -20.19
N LEU A 45 -4.48 -46.08 -19.84
CA LEU A 45 -3.64 -45.67 -18.70
C LEU A 45 -4.31 -46.14 -17.41
N PRO A 46 -3.62 -46.94 -16.58
CA PRO A 46 -4.11 -47.24 -15.25
C PRO A 46 -3.81 -46.07 -14.33
N GLY A 47 -4.82 -45.39 -13.92
CA GLY A 47 -4.71 -44.28 -12.97
C GLY A 47 -5.90 -43.35 -13.21
N ALA A 48 -6.94 -43.50 -12.43
CA ALA A 48 -7.98 -42.53 -12.34
C ALA A 48 -7.32 -41.18 -12.06
N ALA A 49 -7.30 -40.31 -13.05
CA ALA A 49 -6.99 -38.89 -12.81
C ALA A 49 -7.96 -38.45 -11.73
N ALA A 50 -7.43 -38.10 -10.56
CA ALA A 50 -8.20 -37.38 -9.58
C ALA A 50 -8.79 -36.18 -10.33
N THR A 51 -10.10 -36.18 -10.45
CA THR A 51 -10.84 -35.05 -10.97
C THR A 51 -10.47 -33.89 -10.06
N GLN A 52 -9.61 -33.00 -10.51
CA GLN A 52 -9.40 -31.75 -9.81
C GLN A 52 -10.75 -31.03 -9.88
N SER A 53 -11.48 -31.08 -8.80
CA SER A 53 -12.67 -30.26 -8.64
C SER A 53 -12.16 -28.82 -8.59
N PHE A 54 -12.31 -28.12 -9.70
CA PHE A 54 -12.13 -26.68 -9.66
C PHE A 54 -13.28 -26.11 -8.84
N THR A 55 -12.97 -25.60 -7.66
CA THR A 55 -13.95 -24.83 -6.89
C THR A 55 -14.34 -23.63 -7.75
N ILE A 56 -15.58 -23.61 -8.20
CA ILE A 56 -16.13 -22.41 -8.84
C ILE A 56 -16.22 -21.37 -7.73
N LEU A 57 -15.42 -20.30 -7.84
CA LEU A 57 -15.52 -19.15 -6.94
C LEU A 57 -16.96 -18.64 -6.95
N SER A 58 -17.65 -18.77 -5.83
CA SER A 58 -18.98 -18.21 -5.64
C SER A 58 -18.83 -16.83 -5.04
N TYR A 59 -19.16 -15.80 -5.83
CA TYR A 59 -19.09 -14.42 -5.37
C TYR A 59 -20.23 -14.10 -4.42
N PRO A 60 -19.99 -13.29 -3.38
CA PRO A 60 -21.00 -12.94 -2.40
C PRO A 60 -22.08 -12.04 -3.02
N ALA A 61 -23.31 -12.15 -2.48
CA ALA A 61 -24.43 -11.31 -2.91
C ALA A 61 -24.33 -9.86 -2.42
N GLN A 62 -23.54 -9.62 -1.39
CA GLN A 62 -23.25 -8.30 -0.82
C GLN A 62 -21.74 -8.18 -0.59
N SER A 63 -21.25 -6.94 -0.49
CA SER A 63 -19.84 -6.70 -0.20
C SER A 63 -19.44 -7.41 1.09
N PRO A 64 -18.31 -8.14 1.10
CA PRO A 64 -17.78 -8.77 2.31
C PRO A 64 -17.55 -7.74 3.43
N SER A 65 -17.62 -8.19 4.68
CA SER A 65 -17.43 -7.33 5.84
C SER A 65 -16.58 -8.00 6.90
N ALA A 66 -15.54 -7.29 7.34
CA ALA A 66 -14.71 -7.75 8.45
C ALA A 66 -15.52 -7.89 9.75
N MET A 67 -16.49 -7.01 9.99
CA MET A 67 -17.38 -7.10 11.16
C MET A 67 -18.21 -8.40 11.20
N ARG A 68 -18.71 -8.85 10.05
CA ARG A 68 -19.41 -10.12 9.97
C ARG A 68 -18.46 -11.32 10.06
N GLY A 69 -17.24 -11.17 9.53
CA GLY A 69 -16.21 -12.20 9.55
C GLY A 69 -15.61 -12.45 10.93
N GLN A 70 -15.51 -11.42 11.78
CA GLN A 70 -14.89 -11.51 13.11
C GLN A 70 -15.46 -12.64 13.98
N PRO A 71 -16.79 -12.72 14.26
CA PRO A 71 -17.34 -13.77 15.10
C PRO A 71 -17.18 -15.16 14.49
N LEU A 72 -17.21 -15.27 13.16
CA LEU A 72 -16.98 -16.52 12.45
C LEU A 72 -15.53 -16.99 12.61
N TYR A 73 -14.57 -16.08 12.48
CA TYR A 73 -13.14 -16.35 12.71
C TYR A 73 -12.90 -16.80 14.15
N GLN A 74 -13.43 -16.08 15.12
CA GLN A 74 -13.29 -16.42 16.54
C GLN A 74 -13.84 -17.81 16.85
N THR A 75 -14.98 -18.18 16.24
CA THR A 75 -15.64 -19.46 16.47
C THR A 75 -14.91 -20.62 15.79
N HIS A 76 -14.41 -20.42 14.58
CA HIS A 76 -14.00 -21.52 13.72
C HIS A 76 -12.48 -21.56 13.41
N CYS A 77 -11.77 -20.45 13.55
CA CYS A 77 -10.41 -20.31 13.06
C CYS A 77 -9.39 -19.99 14.17
N ALA A 78 -9.79 -19.21 15.17
CA ALA A 78 -8.89 -18.69 16.20
C ALA A 78 -8.19 -19.78 17.03
N SER A 79 -8.82 -20.94 17.22
CA SER A 79 -8.19 -22.06 17.94
C SER A 79 -6.90 -22.57 17.31
N CYS A 80 -6.74 -22.39 15.99
CA CYS A 80 -5.53 -22.79 15.27
C CYS A 80 -4.70 -21.57 14.82
N HIS A 81 -5.36 -20.50 14.38
CA HIS A 81 -4.69 -19.33 13.83
C HIS A 81 -4.39 -18.24 14.87
N GLY A 82 -4.87 -18.39 16.10
CA GLY A 82 -4.75 -17.35 17.15
C GLY A 82 -5.86 -16.31 17.04
N GLU A 83 -6.22 -15.66 18.15
CA GLU A 83 -7.21 -14.58 18.16
C GLU A 83 -6.75 -13.37 17.34
N ASP A 84 -5.45 -13.15 17.31
CA ASP A 84 -4.73 -12.08 16.62
C ASP A 84 -4.04 -12.53 15.31
N GLY A 85 -4.32 -13.74 14.83
CA GLY A 85 -3.82 -14.23 13.55
C GLY A 85 -2.36 -14.70 13.54
N GLN A 86 -1.67 -14.82 14.70
CA GLN A 86 -0.23 -15.19 14.76
C GLN A 86 0.07 -16.65 14.37
N GLY A 87 -0.94 -17.53 14.37
CA GLY A 87 -0.75 -18.96 14.20
C GLY A 87 -0.26 -19.63 15.48
N VAL A 88 -1.13 -20.39 16.19
CA VAL A 88 -0.81 -20.99 17.49
C VAL A 88 -0.54 -22.49 17.41
N VAL A 89 -0.96 -23.16 16.33
CA VAL A 89 -0.64 -24.57 16.10
C VAL A 89 0.43 -24.74 15.01
N PRO A 90 1.25 -25.80 15.07
CA PRO A 90 2.23 -26.06 14.03
C PRO A 90 1.58 -26.16 12.65
N GLY A 91 2.10 -25.39 11.70
CA GLY A 91 1.58 -25.36 10.31
C GLY A 91 0.47 -24.34 10.06
N ALA A 92 -0.16 -23.77 11.09
CA ALA A 92 -1.08 -22.66 10.91
C ALA A 92 -0.32 -21.38 10.45
N ARG A 93 -0.90 -20.69 9.47
CA ARG A 93 -0.29 -19.48 8.93
C ARG A 93 -0.37 -18.33 9.92
N ASN A 94 0.72 -17.55 9.97
CA ASN A 94 0.75 -16.26 10.64
C ASN A 94 0.26 -15.19 9.65
N PHE A 95 -0.89 -14.60 9.92
CA PHE A 95 -1.48 -13.55 9.08
C PHE A 95 -0.92 -12.15 9.35
N ASN A 96 -0.03 -12.01 10.36
CA ASN A 96 0.75 -10.79 10.58
C ASN A 96 2.04 -10.79 9.74
N ASP A 97 2.37 -11.87 9.04
CA ASP A 97 3.47 -11.92 8.09
C ASP A 97 3.09 -11.14 6.83
N LEU A 98 3.57 -9.90 6.74
CA LEU A 98 3.27 -8.99 5.64
C LEU A 98 3.75 -9.51 4.28
N ASP A 99 4.88 -10.22 4.23
CA ASP A 99 5.40 -10.76 2.97
C ASP A 99 4.50 -11.86 2.43
N TYR A 100 4.00 -12.71 3.33
CA TYR A 100 3.02 -13.74 2.99
C TYR A 100 1.69 -13.10 2.55
N MET A 101 1.10 -12.21 3.35
CA MET A 101 -0.19 -11.58 3.06
C MET A 101 -0.16 -10.71 1.79
N ARG A 102 0.96 -10.09 1.50
CA ARG A 102 1.17 -9.30 0.27
C ARG A 102 1.40 -10.16 -0.97
N GLY A 103 1.79 -11.41 -0.80
CA GLY A 103 2.08 -12.36 -1.86
C GLY A 103 0.89 -13.18 -2.34
N GLU A 104 -0.16 -13.30 -1.51
CA GLU A 104 -1.32 -14.13 -1.81
C GLU A 104 -2.54 -13.28 -2.15
N ASN A 105 -3.50 -13.85 -2.85
CA ASN A 105 -4.74 -13.18 -3.25
C ASN A 105 -5.95 -13.66 -2.44
N PRO A 106 -7.06 -12.91 -2.37
CA PRO A 106 -8.26 -13.30 -1.63
C PRO A 106 -8.87 -14.64 -2.08
N ALA A 107 -8.84 -14.95 -3.38
CA ALA A 107 -9.36 -16.20 -3.91
C ALA A 107 -8.61 -17.42 -3.33
N PHE A 108 -7.29 -17.33 -3.18
CA PHE A 108 -6.48 -18.37 -2.55
C PHE A 108 -6.93 -18.66 -1.11
N PHE A 109 -7.24 -17.62 -0.34
CA PHE A 109 -7.76 -17.80 1.03
C PHE A 109 -9.19 -18.36 1.02
N TYR A 110 -10.02 -17.91 0.08
CA TYR A 110 -11.39 -18.43 -0.07
C TYR A 110 -11.40 -19.93 -0.40
N GLU A 111 -10.53 -20.36 -1.32
CA GLU A 111 -10.34 -21.79 -1.63
C GLU A 111 -9.86 -22.57 -0.42
N ALA A 112 -8.86 -22.03 0.32
CA ALA A 112 -8.34 -22.68 1.52
C ALA A 112 -9.42 -22.85 2.60
N VAL A 113 -10.26 -21.84 2.82
CA VAL A 113 -11.42 -21.94 3.74
C VAL A 113 -12.46 -22.91 3.22
N SER A 114 -12.72 -22.92 1.91
CA SER A 114 -13.74 -23.77 1.32
C SER A 114 -13.34 -25.25 1.34
N GLU A 115 -12.15 -25.59 0.88
CA GLU A 115 -11.71 -26.96 0.65
C GLU A 115 -10.89 -27.55 1.80
N GLY A 116 -10.30 -26.68 2.64
CA GLY A 116 -9.29 -27.06 3.61
C GLY A 116 -7.91 -27.25 2.97
N ARG A 117 -6.87 -27.32 3.79
CA ARG A 117 -5.47 -27.57 3.33
C ARG A 117 -4.66 -28.28 4.42
N GLY A 118 -4.14 -29.46 4.13
CA GLY A 118 -3.40 -30.24 5.11
C GLY A 118 -4.27 -30.54 6.33
N ASP A 119 -3.87 -30.07 7.51
CA ASP A 119 -4.64 -30.26 8.75
C ASP A 119 -5.80 -29.24 8.91
N MET A 120 -5.90 -28.24 8.05
CA MET A 120 -7.02 -27.29 8.03
C MET A 120 -8.25 -27.96 7.42
N PRO A 121 -9.37 -28.05 8.16
CA PRO A 121 -10.58 -28.68 7.64
C PRO A 121 -11.29 -27.82 6.60
N SER A 122 -12.13 -28.44 5.77
CA SER A 122 -13.08 -27.76 4.89
C SER A 122 -14.19 -27.08 5.71
N PHE A 123 -14.56 -25.87 5.32
CA PHE A 123 -15.70 -25.14 5.88
C PHE A 123 -16.85 -24.97 4.89
N GLN A 124 -16.76 -25.57 3.70
CA GLN A 124 -17.78 -25.46 2.65
C GLN A 124 -19.19 -25.84 3.13
N ASP A 125 -19.29 -26.87 3.96
CA ASP A 125 -20.57 -27.35 4.50
C ASP A 125 -20.98 -26.63 5.80
N LYS A 126 -20.10 -25.82 6.38
CA LYS A 126 -20.32 -25.13 7.66
C LYS A 126 -20.64 -23.65 7.50
N LEU A 127 -20.07 -23.03 6.47
CA LEU A 127 -20.19 -21.61 6.19
C LEU A 127 -20.73 -21.42 4.76
N SER A 128 -21.69 -20.53 4.61
CA SER A 128 -22.14 -20.08 3.30
C SER A 128 -21.01 -19.41 2.51
N SER A 129 -21.21 -19.21 1.21
CA SER A 129 -20.26 -18.47 0.37
C SER A 129 -19.96 -17.07 0.92
N ASP A 130 -21.00 -16.34 1.31
CA ASP A 130 -20.86 -14.98 1.84
C ASP A 130 -20.07 -14.98 3.17
N GLU A 131 -20.37 -15.90 4.08
CA GLU A 131 -19.64 -16.03 5.34
C GLU A 131 -18.16 -16.40 5.15
N ARG A 132 -17.83 -17.22 4.15
CA ARG A 132 -16.43 -17.53 3.82
C ARG A 132 -15.69 -16.29 3.33
N TRP A 133 -16.31 -15.48 2.49
CA TRP A 133 -15.74 -14.20 2.06
C TRP A 133 -15.58 -13.21 3.23
N ASP A 134 -16.57 -13.14 4.13
CA ASP A 134 -16.47 -12.30 5.33
C ASP A 134 -15.26 -12.69 6.20
N VAL A 135 -15.06 -14.01 6.42
CA VAL A 135 -13.87 -14.53 7.15
C VAL A 135 -12.58 -14.18 6.44
N VAL A 136 -12.50 -14.33 5.11
CA VAL A 136 -11.31 -14.00 4.33
C VAL A 136 -10.94 -12.53 4.53
N PHE A 137 -11.89 -11.62 4.42
CA PHE A 137 -11.60 -10.21 4.58
C PHE A 137 -11.38 -9.77 6.03
N TYR A 138 -11.91 -10.49 7.01
CA TYR A 138 -11.48 -10.32 8.39
C TYR A 138 -10.01 -10.70 8.60
N VAL A 139 -9.56 -11.83 8.01
CA VAL A 139 -8.14 -12.25 8.07
C VAL A 139 -7.21 -11.20 7.48
N TRP A 140 -7.63 -10.50 6.44
CA TRP A 140 -6.83 -9.41 5.85
C TRP A 140 -6.57 -8.26 6.81
N ARG A 141 -7.42 -8.06 7.81
CA ARG A 141 -7.24 -7.04 8.85
C ARG A 141 -5.96 -7.21 9.66
N PHE A 142 -5.49 -8.45 9.87
CA PHE A 142 -4.26 -8.71 10.61
C PHE A 142 -3.00 -8.16 9.93
N SER A 143 -3.06 -7.90 8.62
CA SER A 143 -1.96 -7.33 7.85
C SER A 143 -2.12 -5.84 7.55
N THR A 144 -3.17 -5.20 8.06
CA THR A 144 -3.44 -3.77 7.89
C THR A 144 -3.66 -3.11 9.24
N ASN A 145 -3.37 -1.82 9.35
CA ASN A 145 -3.66 -1.03 10.54
C ASN A 145 -4.38 0.27 10.16
N ALA A 146 -5.03 0.91 11.14
CA ALA A 146 -5.81 2.11 10.93
C ALA A 146 -4.96 3.27 10.37
N ASP A 147 -3.73 3.41 10.83
CA ASP A 147 -2.83 4.49 10.40
C ASP A 147 -2.45 4.34 8.92
N ASN A 148 -2.12 3.11 8.49
CA ASN A 148 -1.85 2.84 7.08
C ASN A 148 -3.08 3.08 6.19
N LEU A 149 -4.27 2.72 6.66
CA LEU A 149 -5.50 2.99 5.92
C LEU A 149 -5.76 4.50 5.81
N ALA A 150 -5.57 5.27 6.88
CA ALA A 150 -5.69 6.72 6.87
C ALA A 150 -4.66 7.38 5.95
N LEU A 151 -3.39 6.96 6.01
CA LEU A 151 -2.34 7.42 5.10
C LEU A 151 -2.70 7.09 3.65
N GLY A 152 -3.11 5.84 3.39
CA GLY A 152 -3.49 5.38 2.06
C GLY A 152 -4.67 6.15 1.49
N LYS A 153 -5.68 6.46 2.32
CA LYS A 153 -6.82 7.30 1.97
C LYS A 153 -6.37 8.68 1.50
N ASN A 154 -5.57 9.36 2.30
CA ASN A 154 -5.07 10.71 1.96
C ASN A 154 -4.27 10.71 0.64
N ILE A 155 -3.42 9.71 0.44
CA ILE A 155 -2.65 9.57 -0.80
C ILE A 155 -3.58 9.30 -1.99
N TYR A 156 -4.56 8.42 -1.82
CA TYR A 156 -5.53 8.08 -2.85
C TYR A 156 -6.36 9.29 -3.27
N GLU A 157 -6.92 10.01 -2.33
CA GLU A 157 -7.73 11.22 -2.58
C GLU A 157 -6.92 12.29 -3.32
N ALA A 158 -5.68 12.51 -2.92
CA ALA A 158 -4.81 13.53 -3.52
C ALA A 158 -4.29 13.16 -4.92
N ASN A 159 -4.08 11.87 -5.22
CA ASN A 159 -3.29 11.46 -6.38
C ASN A 159 -4.00 10.47 -7.31
N CYS A 160 -4.97 9.71 -6.83
CA CYS A 160 -5.57 8.58 -7.55
C CYS A 160 -7.05 8.82 -7.90
N ALA A 161 -7.80 9.47 -7.03
CA ALA A 161 -9.25 9.65 -7.14
C ALA A 161 -9.68 10.41 -8.41
N ALA A 162 -8.83 11.28 -8.94
CA ALA A 162 -9.10 12.00 -10.20
C ALA A 162 -9.37 11.05 -11.38
N CYS A 163 -8.70 9.89 -11.39
CA CYS A 163 -8.85 8.88 -12.43
C CYS A 163 -9.67 7.67 -11.97
N HIS A 164 -9.47 7.23 -10.73
CA HIS A 164 -10.09 6.01 -10.21
C HIS A 164 -11.44 6.25 -9.50
N GLY A 165 -11.88 7.52 -9.35
CA GLY A 165 -13.08 7.88 -8.60
C GLY A 165 -12.82 7.97 -7.10
N GLU A 166 -13.57 8.82 -6.39
CA GLU A 166 -13.53 8.89 -4.93
C GLU A 166 -14.10 7.62 -4.28
N ASP A 167 -15.00 6.96 -5.00
CA ASP A 167 -15.67 5.72 -4.64
C ASP A 167 -14.97 4.46 -5.21
N GLY A 168 -13.85 4.61 -5.91
CA GLY A 168 -13.07 3.50 -6.47
C GLY A 168 -13.65 2.86 -7.73
N THR A 169 -14.78 3.36 -8.28
CA THR A 169 -15.50 2.73 -9.42
C THR A 169 -14.83 2.92 -10.79
N GLY A 170 -13.77 3.72 -10.88
CA GLY A 170 -13.11 4.04 -12.15
C GLY A 170 -13.81 5.17 -12.89
N LYS A 171 -13.28 6.39 -12.82
CA LYS A 171 -13.87 7.59 -13.41
C LYS A 171 -13.49 7.82 -14.87
N VAL A 172 -12.28 7.41 -15.27
CA VAL A 172 -11.78 7.55 -16.62
C VAL A 172 -11.74 6.21 -17.34
N LEU A 173 -11.88 6.25 -18.65
CA LEU A 173 -11.87 5.02 -19.49
C LEU A 173 -10.56 4.23 -19.28
N GLY A 174 -10.71 2.97 -18.89
CA GLY A 174 -9.60 2.07 -18.62
C GLY A 174 -9.02 2.14 -17.20
N ALA A 175 -9.51 3.03 -16.33
CA ALA A 175 -9.23 2.97 -14.90
C ALA A 175 -9.91 1.74 -14.28
N ALA A 176 -9.21 1.12 -13.34
CA ALA A 176 -9.73 -0.06 -12.63
C ALA A 176 -10.91 0.33 -11.74
N ASP A 177 -11.93 -0.52 -11.73
CA ASP A 177 -13.03 -0.49 -10.76
C ASP A 177 -12.62 -1.37 -9.57
N PHE A 178 -12.25 -0.74 -8.45
CA PHE A 178 -11.80 -1.43 -7.24
C PHE A 178 -12.98 -1.93 -6.40
N THR A 179 -14.22 -1.60 -6.75
CA THR A 179 -15.42 -2.14 -6.09
C THR A 179 -15.80 -3.51 -6.63
N ASP A 180 -15.30 -3.86 -7.83
CA ASP A 180 -15.50 -5.20 -8.40
C ASP A 180 -14.57 -6.21 -7.72
N LEU A 181 -15.14 -7.03 -6.84
CA LEU A 181 -14.41 -8.08 -6.14
C LEU A 181 -13.66 -9.01 -7.10
N ARG A 182 -14.20 -9.26 -8.31
CA ARG A 182 -13.55 -10.09 -9.33
C ARG A 182 -12.24 -9.52 -9.87
N LEU A 183 -12.06 -8.20 -9.75
CA LEU A 183 -10.79 -7.56 -10.08
C LEU A 183 -9.77 -7.73 -8.97
N VAL A 184 -10.24 -7.77 -7.71
CA VAL A 184 -9.38 -7.73 -6.53
C VAL A 184 -9.04 -9.12 -6.02
N ASP A 185 -9.95 -10.10 -6.18
CA ASP A 185 -9.83 -11.43 -5.57
C ASP A 185 -8.75 -12.31 -6.21
N ASP A 186 -8.49 -12.16 -7.51
CA ASP A 186 -7.49 -12.93 -8.26
C ASP A 186 -6.09 -12.31 -8.23
N ARG A 187 -5.92 -11.16 -7.58
CA ARG A 187 -4.66 -10.41 -7.55
C ARG A 187 -4.13 -10.27 -6.12
N ALA A 188 -2.86 -10.60 -5.98
CA ALA A 188 -2.15 -10.32 -4.76
C ALA A 188 -1.93 -8.80 -4.57
N PRO A 189 -1.87 -8.29 -3.34
CA PRO A 189 -1.51 -6.88 -3.08
C PRO A 189 -0.21 -6.46 -3.78
N ARG A 190 0.74 -7.38 -3.92
CA ARG A 190 2.01 -7.15 -4.64
C ARG A 190 1.81 -6.80 -6.12
N ASP A 191 0.77 -7.32 -6.78
CA ASP A 191 0.49 -7.03 -8.19
C ASP A 191 0.02 -5.59 -8.37
N PHE A 192 -0.83 -5.10 -7.44
CA PHE A 192 -1.23 -3.71 -7.39
C PHE A 192 -0.04 -2.80 -7.06
N TYR A 193 0.81 -3.20 -6.11
CA TYR A 193 2.02 -2.46 -5.74
C TYR A 193 2.97 -2.30 -6.94
N LEU A 194 3.19 -3.34 -7.72
CA LEU A 194 4.02 -3.27 -8.93
C LEU A 194 3.39 -2.33 -9.98
N THR A 195 2.07 -2.39 -10.14
CA THR A 195 1.34 -1.50 -11.06
C THR A 195 1.46 -0.04 -10.63
N VAL A 196 1.29 0.27 -9.34
CA VAL A 196 1.49 1.63 -8.81
C VAL A 196 2.95 2.06 -8.96
N THR A 197 3.89 1.18 -8.65
CA THR A 197 5.32 1.48 -8.72
C THR A 197 5.77 1.83 -10.13
N GLN A 198 5.37 1.03 -11.13
CA GLN A 198 5.88 1.11 -12.50
C GLN A 198 4.97 1.91 -13.45
N GLY A 199 3.71 2.13 -13.05
CA GLY A 199 2.69 2.65 -13.94
C GLY A 199 2.19 1.59 -14.95
N LYS A 200 1.08 1.90 -15.63
CA LYS A 200 0.51 1.02 -16.67
C LYS A 200 -0.32 1.83 -17.67
N GLY A 201 0.04 1.79 -18.94
CA GLY A 201 -0.69 2.56 -19.96
C GLY A 201 -0.61 4.07 -19.69
N SER A 202 -1.76 4.72 -19.47
CA SER A 202 -1.82 6.15 -19.10
C SER A 202 -1.59 6.42 -17.60
N MET A 203 -1.59 5.40 -16.76
CA MET A 203 -1.28 5.54 -15.34
C MET A 203 0.22 5.79 -15.14
N PRO A 204 0.61 6.90 -14.50
CA PRO A 204 2.03 7.21 -14.28
C PRO A 204 2.69 6.25 -13.28
N ALA A 205 4.02 6.14 -13.35
CA ALA A 205 4.82 5.47 -12.35
C ALA A 205 4.95 6.35 -11.08
N TRP A 206 4.79 5.74 -9.92
CA TRP A 206 4.81 6.45 -8.63
C TRP A 206 6.08 6.22 -7.80
N GLN A 207 6.99 5.33 -8.21
CA GLN A 207 8.23 5.01 -7.48
C GLN A 207 9.15 6.23 -7.21
N GLY A 208 9.03 7.28 -8.01
CA GLY A 208 9.81 8.53 -7.83
C GLY A 208 9.04 9.64 -7.12
N ARG A 209 7.81 9.37 -6.69
CA ARG A 209 6.91 10.36 -6.06
C ARG A 209 6.39 9.93 -4.70
N LEU A 210 6.28 8.63 -4.48
CA LEU A 210 5.83 8.02 -3.25
C LEU A 210 6.92 7.06 -2.74
N SER A 211 7.17 7.08 -1.45
CA SER A 211 8.01 6.11 -0.75
C SER A 211 7.46 4.69 -0.90
N GLN A 212 8.21 3.71 -0.46
CA GLN A 212 7.76 2.32 -0.45
C GLN A 212 6.52 2.14 0.44
N ASP A 213 6.55 2.72 1.64
CA ASP A 213 5.48 2.58 2.62
C ASP A 213 4.21 3.31 2.18
N GLU A 214 4.32 4.51 1.61
CA GLU A 214 3.19 5.22 1.02
C GLU A 214 2.53 4.43 -0.12
N ARG A 215 3.31 3.75 -0.96
CA ARG A 215 2.74 2.88 -1.99
C ARG A 215 2.01 1.68 -1.39
N TRP A 216 2.52 1.08 -0.30
CA TRP A 216 1.81 0.02 0.40
C TRP A 216 0.55 0.53 1.07
N ALA A 217 0.60 1.68 1.72
CA ALA A 217 -0.55 2.30 2.37
C ALA A 217 -1.70 2.55 1.37
N VAL A 218 -1.39 3.09 0.18
CA VAL A 218 -2.43 3.29 -0.84
C VAL A 218 -2.99 1.97 -1.37
N ILE A 219 -2.19 0.89 -1.44
CA ILE A 219 -2.68 -0.44 -1.81
C ILE A 219 -3.62 -1.00 -0.73
N ASP A 220 -3.26 -0.87 0.53
CA ASP A 220 -4.11 -1.29 1.64
C ASP A 220 -5.46 -0.55 1.60
N TYR A 221 -5.45 0.77 1.35
CA TYR A 221 -6.67 1.56 1.25
C TYR A 221 -7.52 1.21 0.02
N LEU A 222 -6.94 1.15 -1.20
CA LEU A 222 -7.75 0.89 -2.41
C LEU A 222 -8.50 -0.44 -2.35
N ARG A 223 -7.99 -1.42 -1.59
CA ARG A 223 -8.64 -2.71 -1.42
C ARG A 223 -9.92 -2.61 -0.56
N THR A 224 -10.03 -1.58 0.27
CA THR A 224 -11.24 -1.36 1.09
C THR A 224 -12.47 -0.98 0.26
N PHE A 225 -12.31 -0.63 -1.01
CA PHE A 225 -13.46 -0.42 -1.89
C PHE A 225 -14.23 -1.71 -2.22
N SER A 226 -13.59 -2.87 -2.14
CA SER A 226 -14.22 -4.17 -2.42
C SER A 226 -14.80 -4.87 -1.20
N TYR A 227 -14.53 -4.38 0.01
CA TYR A 227 -15.07 -4.92 1.27
C TYR A 227 -15.15 -3.82 2.34
N ASP A 228 -15.96 -4.06 3.37
CA ASP A 228 -16.02 -3.17 4.54
C ASP A 228 -14.99 -3.64 5.60
N PRO A 229 -13.91 -2.85 5.83
CA PRO A 229 -12.88 -3.19 6.81
C PRO A 229 -13.26 -2.86 8.25
N THR A 230 -14.40 -2.21 8.50
CA THR A 230 -14.80 -1.67 9.80
C THR A 230 -15.02 -2.80 10.82
N LEU A 231 -14.57 -2.61 12.04
CA LEU A 231 -14.87 -3.45 13.21
C LEU A 231 -15.55 -2.62 14.30
N PRO A 232 -16.24 -3.25 15.28
CA PRO A 232 -16.86 -2.53 16.38
C PRO A 232 -15.86 -1.68 17.18
N GLU A 233 -14.65 -2.16 17.39
CA GLU A 233 -13.58 -1.43 18.05
C GLU A 233 -13.11 -0.21 17.26
N ASP A 234 -13.14 -0.24 15.92
CA ASP A 234 -12.80 0.91 15.08
C ASP A 234 -13.86 2.02 15.25
N THR A 235 -15.15 1.64 15.35
CA THR A 235 -16.24 2.61 15.59
C THR A 235 -16.22 3.17 17.00
N LEU A 236 -15.70 2.41 17.97
CA LEU A 236 -15.48 2.90 19.33
C LEU A 236 -14.32 3.89 19.38
N ALA A 237 -13.32 3.73 18.50
CA ALA A 237 -12.26 4.72 18.35
C ALA A 237 -12.77 6.01 17.66
N GLU A 238 -13.73 5.89 16.75
CA GLU A 238 -14.42 7.07 16.17
C GLU A 238 -15.42 7.72 17.16
N THR A 239 -15.91 6.99 18.17
CA THR A 239 -16.70 7.50 19.28
C THR A 239 -15.85 7.98 20.47
N VAL A 240 -14.52 7.96 20.39
CA VAL A 240 -13.74 8.92 21.18
C VAL A 240 -14.36 10.28 20.82
N PRO A 241 -14.99 10.98 21.77
CA PRO A 241 -15.69 12.20 21.46
C PRO A 241 -14.72 13.02 20.62
N GLU A 242 -15.23 13.50 19.46
CA GLU A 242 -14.57 14.58 18.75
C GLU A 242 -14.04 15.48 19.84
N VAL A 243 -12.72 15.35 20.08
CA VAL A 243 -12.08 16.20 21.10
C VAL A 243 -12.18 17.52 20.40
N THR A 244 -13.28 18.20 20.74
CA THR A 244 -13.43 19.62 20.45
C THR A 244 -12.06 20.16 20.74
N PRO A 245 -11.37 20.82 19.77
CA PRO A 245 -10.05 21.35 20.05
C PRO A 245 -10.19 22.11 21.35
N THR A 246 -9.80 21.46 22.45
CA THR A 246 -9.73 22.15 23.72
C THR A 246 -8.71 23.20 23.36
N GLU A 247 -9.08 24.48 23.54
CA GLU A 247 -8.12 25.56 23.43
C GLU A 247 -7.00 25.24 24.42
N ALA A 248 -6.15 24.32 24.02
CA ALA A 248 -4.89 24.04 24.67
C ALA A 248 -3.96 25.18 24.27
N GLY A 249 -4.29 26.34 24.81
CA GLY A 249 -3.32 27.39 24.94
C GLY A 249 -2.12 26.77 25.65
N CYS A 250 -0.94 27.09 25.23
CA CYS A 250 0.25 26.76 25.98
C CYS A 250 0.06 27.20 27.41
N PRO A 251 0.12 26.31 28.39
CA PRO A 251 -0.03 26.71 29.77
C PRO A 251 1.10 27.67 30.08
N SER A 252 0.77 28.94 30.24
CA SER A 252 1.69 29.91 30.72
C SER A 252 2.08 29.48 32.14
N GLY A 253 3.17 28.68 32.23
CA GLY A 253 3.80 28.24 33.49
C GLY A 253 3.50 26.82 33.95
N ASP A 254 2.73 26.00 33.23
CA ASP A 254 2.53 24.60 33.60
C ASP A 254 3.41 23.67 32.75
N THR A 255 4.54 23.26 33.31
CA THR A 255 5.49 22.31 32.70
C THR A 255 5.04 20.85 32.86
N SER A 256 3.79 20.58 33.24
CA SER A 256 3.28 19.23 33.50
C SER A 256 2.92 18.43 32.26
N GLN A 257 2.90 19.04 31.08
CA GLN A 257 2.67 18.35 29.82
C GLN A 257 3.98 17.85 29.21
N SER A 258 4.49 16.74 29.73
CA SER A 258 5.58 16.02 29.06
C SER A 258 5.06 15.22 27.87
N ASN A 259 5.94 14.92 26.90
CA ASN A 259 5.61 14.01 25.83
C ASN A 259 5.06 12.69 26.40
N PRO A 260 3.82 12.29 26.04
CA PRO A 260 3.25 11.03 26.53
C PRO A 260 3.88 9.80 25.88
N PHE A 261 4.63 9.98 24.79
CA PHE A 261 5.31 8.93 24.06
C PHE A 261 6.79 8.85 24.42
N ALA A 262 7.37 7.67 24.37
CA ALA A 262 8.82 7.52 24.34
C ALA A 262 9.36 8.09 23.03
N TRP A 263 10.54 8.72 23.03
CA TRP A 263 11.12 9.30 21.83
C TRP A 263 11.48 8.28 20.74
N ASP A 264 11.59 7.00 21.13
CA ASP A 264 11.80 5.84 20.25
C ASP A 264 10.50 5.05 19.98
N ASP A 265 9.33 5.61 20.34
CA ASP A 265 8.04 5.00 20.04
C ASP A 265 7.77 5.04 18.53
N SER A 266 7.93 3.89 17.90
CA SER A 266 7.77 3.74 16.45
C SER A 266 6.34 3.99 15.96
N ASN A 267 5.31 3.72 16.79
CA ASN A 267 3.93 3.97 16.44
C ASN A 267 3.62 5.45 16.45
N ALA A 268 4.03 6.15 17.53
CA ALA A 268 3.89 7.60 17.61
C ALA A 268 4.68 8.31 16.50
N ALA A 269 5.90 7.86 16.20
CA ALA A 269 6.69 8.40 15.11
C ALA A 269 6.04 8.19 13.74
N THR A 270 5.43 7.02 13.49
CA THR A 270 4.72 6.74 12.24
C THR A 270 3.48 7.63 12.09
N ALA A 271 2.67 7.78 13.14
CA ALA A 271 1.53 8.69 13.14
C ALA A 271 1.98 10.15 12.93
N GLY A 272 3.05 10.56 13.61
CA GLY A 272 3.66 11.88 13.46
C GLY A 272 4.19 12.15 12.06
N GLN A 273 4.77 11.15 11.38
CA GLN A 273 5.23 11.25 10.00
C GLN A 273 4.11 11.64 9.04
N ILE A 274 2.94 11.04 9.22
CA ILE A 274 1.77 11.34 8.38
C ILE A 274 1.40 12.81 8.53
N ILE A 275 1.26 13.27 9.77
CA ILE A 275 0.88 14.64 10.07
C ILE A 275 1.94 15.63 9.58
N TYR A 276 3.21 15.32 9.80
CA TYR A 276 4.35 16.13 9.33
C TYR A 276 4.35 16.28 7.82
N THR A 277 4.18 15.19 7.10
CA THR A 277 4.18 15.19 5.62
C THR A 277 3.05 16.05 5.07
N GLN A 278 1.89 16.04 5.70
CA GLN A 278 0.72 16.78 5.25
C GLN A 278 0.78 18.29 5.58
N ASN A 279 1.36 18.63 6.73
CA ASN A 279 1.19 19.97 7.30
C ASN A 279 2.50 20.74 7.46
N CYS A 280 3.64 20.07 7.59
CA CYS A 280 4.91 20.66 8.00
C CYS A 280 5.97 20.62 6.91
N SER A 281 5.99 19.55 6.09
CA SER A 281 7.05 19.26 5.12
C SER A 281 7.23 20.33 4.04
N MET A 282 6.17 21.08 3.69
CA MET A 282 6.25 22.15 2.72
C MET A 282 7.23 23.25 3.15
N CYS A 283 7.28 23.54 4.44
CA CYS A 283 8.13 24.58 5.02
C CYS A 283 9.43 24.00 5.59
N HIS A 284 9.34 22.83 6.24
CA HIS A 284 10.46 22.23 6.96
C HIS A 284 11.25 21.19 6.16
N GLY A 285 10.84 20.90 4.89
CA GLY A 285 11.46 19.87 4.07
C GLY A 285 10.93 18.47 4.40
N VAL A 286 10.84 17.60 3.41
CA VAL A 286 10.44 16.19 3.61
C VAL A 286 11.49 15.40 4.40
N ASP A 287 12.72 15.88 4.37
CA ASP A 287 13.90 15.34 5.06
C ASP A 287 14.23 16.11 6.35
N GLY A 288 13.43 17.08 6.74
CA GLY A 288 13.61 17.87 7.94
C GLY A 288 14.73 18.93 7.87
N SER A 289 15.38 19.13 6.70
CA SER A 289 16.53 20.03 6.55
C SER A 289 16.17 21.53 6.48
N GLY A 290 14.87 21.86 6.47
CA GLY A 290 14.37 23.24 6.31
C GLY A 290 14.32 23.68 4.84
N SER A 291 13.13 23.77 4.26
CA SER A 291 12.94 24.21 2.86
C SER A 291 12.78 25.71 2.70
N LEU A 292 12.31 26.41 3.72
CA LEU A 292 12.10 27.85 3.70
C LEU A 292 13.14 28.61 4.54
N PRO A 293 13.51 29.84 4.15
CA PRO A 293 14.37 30.67 4.97
C PRO A 293 13.77 30.89 6.36
N GLY A 294 14.53 30.55 7.40
CA GLY A 294 14.12 30.65 8.80
C GLY A 294 13.42 29.41 9.38
N ALA A 295 13.14 28.40 8.56
CA ALA A 295 12.76 27.08 9.08
C ALA A 295 13.98 26.38 9.69
N PRO A 296 13.87 25.81 10.91
CA PRO A 296 14.97 25.08 11.52
C PRO A 296 15.31 23.80 10.75
N ASP A 297 16.58 23.43 10.80
CA ASP A 297 17.09 22.14 10.31
C ASP A 297 16.98 21.11 11.43
N PHE A 298 16.03 20.20 11.32
CA PHE A 298 15.75 19.16 12.31
C PHE A 298 16.77 18.01 12.28
N THR A 299 17.63 17.96 11.25
CA THR A 299 18.63 16.89 11.10
C THR A 299 19.87 17.11 11.94
N THR A 300 19.99 18.29 12.56
CA THR A 300 21.17 18.63 13.36
C THR A 300 21.13 18.02 14.75
N ALA A 301 22.29 17.54 15.23
CA ALA A 301 22.41 17.02 16.58
C ALA A 301 22.09 18.08 17.66
N GLU A 302 22.32 19.37 17.36
CA GLU A 302 21.98 20.47 18.26
C GLU A 302 20.48 20.61 18.43
N PHE A 303 19.70 20.58 17.31
CA PHE A 303 18.24 20.63 17.37
C PHE A 303 17.67 19.41 18.11
N ASN A 304 18.21 18.23 17.85
CA ASN A 304 17.75 17.01 18.50
C ASN A 304 17.97 17.03 20.02
N ALA A 305 19.12 17.54 20.45
CA ALA A 305 19.40 17.74 21.88
C ALA A 305 18.44 18.76 22.51
N ASP A 306 18.13 19.84 21.80
CA ASP A 306 17.19 20.87 22.24
C ASP A 306 15.76 20.32 22.32
N LEU A 307 15.34 19.55 21.33
CA LEU A 307 14.03 18.88 21.30
C LEU A 307 13.80 18.01 22.55
N HIS A 308 14.79 17.24 22.97
CA HIS A 308 14.68 16.37 24.12
C HIS A 308 14.72 17.13 25.45
N GLN A 309 15.43 18.28 25.51
CA GLN A 309 15.57 19.09 26.73
C GLN A 309 14.39 20.06 26.91
N ASN A 310 13.92 20.63 25.80
CA ASN A 310 12.94 21.73 25.78
C ASN A 310 11.64 21.33 25.06
N ALA A 311 11.27 20.05 25.14
CA ALA A 311 10.14 19.48 24.40
C ALA A 311 8.82 20.26 24.58
N VAL A 312 8.53 20.74 25.79
CA VAL A 312 7.32 21.53 26.11
C VAL A 312 7.34 22.88 25.40
N GLU A 313 8.50 23.54 25.32
CA GLU A 313 8.63 24.82 24.61
C GLU A 313 8.40 24.61 23.10
N LEU A 314 8.98 23.57 22.54
CA LEU A 314 8.78 23.22 21.13
C LEU A 314 7.33 22.80 20.83
N PHE A 315 6.70 22.08 21.75
CA PHE A 315 5.27 21.81 21.68
C PHE A 315 4.46 23.11 21.64
N CYS A 316 4.79 24.09 22.45
CA CYS A 316 4.13 25.38 22.47
C CYS A 316 4.34 26.15 21.15
N ILE A 317 5.52 26.07 20.56
CA ILE A 317 5.76 26.65 19.23
C ILE A 317 4.88 26.00 18.17
N VAL A 318 4.69 24.69 18.22
CA VAL A 318 3.77 23.98 17.31
C VAL A 318 2.32 24.42 17.59
N ALA A 319 1.91 24.44 18.86
CA ALA A 319 0.54 24.75 19.23
C ALA A 319 0.13 26.19 18.85
N GLU A 320 0.95 27.18 19.17
CA GLU A 320 0.63 28.60 19.02
C GLU A 320 1.14 29.23 17.75
N GLY A 321 2.10 28.55 17.06
CA GLY A 321 2.81 29.09 15.92
C GLY A 321 3.84 30.13 16.33
N ILE A 322 4.71 30.48 15.38
CA ILE A 322 5.72 31.54 15.56
C ILE A 322 6.04 32.18 14.21
N ASN A 323 6.11 33.49 14.12
CA ASN A 323 6.40 34.25 12.90
C ASN A 323 5.44 33.85 11.74
N SER A 324 5.96 33.19 10.71
CA SER A 324 5.17 32.68 9.57
C SER A 324 4.65 31.25 9.77
N MET A 325 5.03 30.57 10.84
CA MET A 325 4.50 29.25 11.17
C MET A 325 3.09 29.39 11.77
N PRO A 326 2.08 28.74 11.20
CA PRO A 326 0.71 28.81 11.72
C PRO A 326 0.56 28.11 13.08
N ALA A 327 -0.45 28.52 13.85
CA ALA A 327 -0.87 27.83 15.07
C ALA A 327 -1.63 26.54 14.72
N TRP A 328 -1.22 25.41 15.31
CA TRP A 328 -1.79 24.11 15.02
C TRP A 328 -2.79 23.59 16.07
N ASN A 329 -2.91 24.27 17.24
CA ASN A 329 -3.83 23.88 18.31
C ASN A 329 -5.32 23.89 17.95
N LYS A 330 -5.67 24.47 16.79
CA LYS A 330 -7.06 24.47 16.25
C LYS A 330 -7.33 23.36 15.25
N THR A 331 -6.29 22.70 14.75
CA THR A 331 -6.34 21.70 13.70
C THR A 331 -5.80 20.35 14.13
N LEU A 332 -4.89 20.32 15.10
CA LEU A 332 -4.28 19.10 15.63
C LEU A 332 -4.61 18.97 17.11
N SER A 333 -4.88 17.73 17.54
CA SER A 333 -5.01 17.41 18.96
C SER A 333 -3.65 17.51 19.68
N VAL A 334 -3.66 17.58 21.01
CA VAL A 334 -2.44 17.55 21.84
C VAL A 334 -1.62 16.30 21.53
N GLU A 335 -2.28 15.16 21.39
CA GLU A 335 -1.63 13.89 21.05
C GLU A 335 -0.97 13.94 19.68
N GLN A 336 -1.66 14.45 18.66
CA GLN A 336 -1.13 14.60 17.31
C GLN A 336 0.09 15.54 17.25
N MET A 337 0.09 16.61 18.01
CA MET A 337 1.24 17.52 18.09
C MET A 337 2.45 16.84 18.74
N TRP A 338 2.24 16.00 19.78
CA TRP A 338 3.31 15.18 20.35
C TRP A 338 3.81 14.09 19.42
N GLN A 339 2.93 13.45 18.63
CA GLN A 339 3.32 12.49 17.60
C GLN A 339 4.22 13.15 16.55
N VAL A 340 3.88 14.37 16.10
CA VAL A 340 4.74 15.15 15.17
C VAL A 340 6.11 15.41 15.77
N LEU A 341 6.19 15.83 17.03
CA LEU A 341 7.48 16.07 17.69
C LEU A 341 8.29 14.79 17.86
N THR A 342 7.62 13.67 18.19
CA THR A 342 8.27 12.35 18.25
C THR A 342 8.85 11.95 16.88
N TYR A 343 8.13 12.20 15.79
CA TYR A 343 8.66 11.97 14.44
C TYR A 343 9.83 12.91 14.11
N ILE A 344 9.73 14.20 14.43
CA ILE A 344 10.83 15.16 14.22
C ILE A 344 12.11 14.69 14.91
N GLY A 345 12.01 14.07 16.10
CA GLY A 345 13.13 13.46 16.80
C GLY A 345 13.85 12.34 16.02
N THR A 346 13.22 11.76 15.01
CA THR A 346 13.85 10.72 14.17
C THR A 346 14.81 11.26 13.11
N PHE A 347 14.75 12.55 12.77
CA PHE A 347 15.62 13.13 11.76
C PHE A 347 17.08 13.28 12.21
N GLY A 348 17.35 13.39 13.51
CA GLY A 348 18.67 13.59 14.08
C GLY A 348 19.40 12.31 14.50
N ASN A 349 18.85 11.14 14.18
CA ASN A 349 19.40 9.83 14.55
C ASN A 349 20.10 9.13 13.40
#